data_6b2c41cebe433648335c3e960c16c534
#
_entry.id   6b2c41cebe433648335c3e960c16c534
#
_cell.length_a   1.000
_cell.length_b   1.000
_cell.length_c   1.000
_cell.angle_alpha   90.00
_cell.angle_beta   90.00
_cell.angle_gamma   90.00
#
_symmetry.space_group_name_H-M   'P 1'
#
loop_
_entity.id
_entity.type
_entity.pdbx_description
1 polymer ?
#
loop_
_entity_poly.entity_id
_entity_poly.type
_entity_poly.pdbx_seq_one_letter_code
_entity_poly.pdbx_strand_id
1 'polypeptide(L)'
;TPESIKDSLTTDQYKLYRLIYNRFLASQMSAAVYDTINVDIKVNDYVFKASGQNLKFKGFMTLYVEGNDNGQEEEDSTSIPALDVNQEVKKKKLKAKQSFTEPPARYTEASLVKELEAKGIGRPSTYSPTITTILERRYIEKEKKQLVPTELGEVVNKLLTENFGDIVDVEFTAKVENEFDEVASGKEEWKQILRDFYPPFENELEKVDKELEHVKLEDEVSDVQCDKCGRMMVVKMGRFGKFLACPGYPECKNVKPFVVTIDEPCPVCGGKVQVRKTKRRRNYYICENNPNSCNYISWNKPKKGEIWTPEEVKEEGGATTKRKRKTTKTATKKATVKKKTTKKTTTKKATVKKKG
;
A
#
# COMPACT_ATOMS: atom_id res chain seq x y z
N THR A 1 -16.36 25.73 -6.61
CA THR A 1 -15.06 25.54 -5.94
C THR A 1 -15.14 24.36 -4.97
N PRO A 2 -14.03 23.70 -4.63
CA PRO A 2 -14.04 22.60 -3.67
C PRO A 2 -14.66 22.99 -2.33
N GLU A 3 -14.40 24.18 -1.87
CA GLU A 3 -14.91 24.71 -0.59
C GLU A 3 -16.44 24.81 -0.58
N SER A 4 -17.05 25.17 -1.70
CA SER A 4 -18.53 25.37 -1.79
C SER A 4 -19.34 24.08 -1.69
N ILE A 5 -18.72 22.91 -1.92
CA ILE A 5 -19.40 21.60 -1.89
C ILE A 5 -18.85 20.67 -0.79
N LYS A 6 -17.96 21.19 0.06
CA LYS A 6 -17.27 20.41 1.11
C LYS A 6 -18.24 19.67 2.02
N ASP A 7 -19.35 20.32 2.42
CA ASP A 7 -20.31 19.74 3.35
C ASP A 7 -21.16 18.61 2.72
N SER A 8 -21.19 18.53 1.38
CA SER A 8 -21.89 17.48 0.63
C SER A 8 -21.01 16.26 0.32
N LEU A 9 -19.74 16.31 0.66
CA LEU A 9 -18.76 15.27 0.35
C LEU A 9 -18.20 14.62 1.61
N THR A 10 -17.83 13.33 1.50
CA THR A 10 -16.98 12.69 2.52
C THR A 10 -15.57 13.29 2.48
N THR A 11 -14.81 13.11 3.55
CA THR A 11 -13.43 13.61 3.64
C THR A 11 -12.55 13.16 2.47
N ASP A 12 -12.67 11.91 2.05
CA ASP A 12 -11.85 11.36 0.96
C ASP A 12 -12.35 11.82 -0.42
N GLN A 13 -13.66 11.93 -0.61
CA GLN A 13 -14.24 12.53 -1.81
C GLN A 13 -13.82 13.99 -1.95
N TYR A 14 -13.82 14.77 -0.86
CA TYR A 14 -13.36 16.15 -0.89
C TYR A 14 -11.89 16.29 -1.29
N LYS A 15 -11.01 15.45 -0.72
CA LYS A 15 -9.59 15.44 -1.08
C LYS A 15 -9.38 15.16 -2.57
N LEU A 16 -10.05 14.12 -3.08
CA LEU A 16 -9.96 13.74 -4.49
C LEU A 16 -10.52 14.85 -5.40
N TYR A 17 -11.69 15.37 -5.09
CA TYR A 17 -12.29 16.46 -5.86
C TYR A 17 -11.39 17.70 -5.90
N ARG A 18 -10.82 18.09 -4.74
CA ARG A 18 -9.88 19.21 -4.65
C ARG A 18 -8.63 18.98 -5.49
N LEU A 19 -8.09 17.76 -5.49
CA LEU A 19 -6.94 17.39 -6.30
C LEU A 19 -7.24 17.55 -7.80
N ILE A 20 -8.35 16.97 -8.27
CA ILE A 20 -8.79 17.05 -9.66
C ILE A 20 -9.03 18.51 -10.07
N TYR A 21 -9.74 19.26 -9.24
CA TYR A 21 -10.05 20.66 -9.50
C TYR A 21 -8.79 21.52 -9.62
N ASN A 22 -7.85 21.37 -8.66
CA ASN A 22 -6.59 22.11 -8.68
C ASN A 22 -5.74 21.75 -9.90
N ARG A 23 -5.66 20.45 -10.25
CA ARG A 23 -4.91 20.02 -11.43
C ARG A 23 -5.52 20.54 -12.73
N PHE A 24 -6.84 20.52 -12.84
CA PHE A 24 -7.54 21.09 -13.99
C PHE A 24 -7.29 22.59 -14.13
N LEU A 25 -7.41 23.37 -13.06
CA LEU A 25 -7.09 24.80 -13.10
C LEU A 25 -5.62 25.03 -13.42
N ALA A 26 -4.70 24.31 -12.80
CA ALA A 26 -3.28 24.40 -13.05
C ALA A 26 -2.93 24.17 -14.53
N SER A 27 -3.62 23.23 -15.20
CA SER A 27 -3.43 22.96 -16.63
C SER A 27 -3.80 24.15 -17.55
N GLN A 28 -4.61 25.08 -17.07
CA GLN A 28 -5.03 26.28 -17.79
C GLN A 28 -4.23 27.54 -17.39
N MET A 29 -3.28 27.40 -16.44
CA MET A 29 -2.44 28.49 -15.96
C MET A 29 -1.14 28.60 -16.74
N SER A 30 -0.49 29.76 -16.64
CA SER A 30 0.81 30.00 -17.21
C SER A 30 1.86 29.06 -16.61
N ALA A 31 2.86 28.69 -17.41
CA ALA A 31 3.99 27.87 -16.96
C ALA A 31 4.79 28.56 -15.85
N ALA A 32 5.40 27.76 -14.98
CA ALA A 32 6.39 28.26 -14.02
C ALA A 32 7.67 28.68 -14.77
N VAL A 33 8.32 29.74 -14.29
CA VAL A 33 9.58 30.25 -14.88
C VAL A 33 10.69 30.12 -13.85
N TYR A 34 11.78 29.50 -14.27
CA TYR A 34 12.99 29.31 -13.47
C TYR A 34 14.16 30.02 -14.12
N ASP A 35 14.96 30.69 -13.32
CA ASP A 35 16.28 31.13 -13.71
C ASP A 35 17.28 30.01 -13.35
N THR A 36 17.92 29.40 -14.37
CA THR A 36 18.92 28.35 -14.17
C THR A 36 20.30 28.93 -14.20
N ILE A 37 21.13 28.55 -13.21
CA ILE A 37 22.52 29.00 -13.09
C ILE A 37 23.41 27.76 -13.18
N ASN A 38 24.29 27.74 -14.16
CA ASN A 38 25.35 26.73 -14.28
C ASN A 38 26.69 27.41 -14.05
N VAL A 39 27.46 26.90 -13.10
CA VAL A 39 28.75 27.49 -12.70
C VAL A 39 29.85 26.46 -12.91
N ASP A 40 30.85 26.83 -13.66
CA ASP A 40 32.10 26.10 -13.85
C ASP A 40 33.21 26.79 -13.05
N ILE A 41 33.66 26.19 -11.95
CA ILE A 41 34.74 26.72 -11.12
C ILE A 41 36.04 26.02 -11.51
N LYS A 42 36.97 26.77 -12.13
CA LYS A 42 38.28 26.26 -12.52
C LYS A 42 39.28 26.39 -11.38
N VAL A 43 40.00 25.31 -11.09
CA VAL A 43 41.07 25.27 -10.10
C VAL A 43 42.22 24.48 -10.72
N ASN A 44 43.22 25.14 -11.22
CA ASN A 44 44.28 24.55 -12.04
C ASN A 44 43.69 23.75 -13.22
N ASP A 45 44.02 22.48 -13.33
CA ASP A 45 43.53 21.59 -14.41
C ASP A 45 42.14 20.94 -14.09
N TYR A 46 41.53 21.24 -12.94
CA TYR A 46 40.27 20.70 -12.53
C TYR A 46 39.12 21.68 -12.68
N VAL A 47 37.95 21.16 -13.06
CA VAL A 47 36.69 21.93 -13.16
C VAL A 47 35.65 21.33 -12.21
N PHE A 48 35.20 22.14 -11.27
CA PHE A 48 34.06 21.80 -10.42
C PHE A 48 32.80 22.41 -11.01
N LYS A 49 31.78 21.59 -11.20
CA LYS A 49 30.49 22.01 -11.76
C LYS A 49 29.43 22.11 -10.66
N ALA A 50 28.69 23.19 -10.66
CA ALA A 50 27.52 23.37 -9.83
C ALA A 50 26.38 23.88 -10.69
N SER A 51 25.18 23.32 -10.52
CA SER A 51 23.96 23.79 -11.15
C SER A 51 22.91 24.07 -10.10
N GLY A 52 22.16 25.12 -10.29
CA GLY A 52 21.03 25.49 -9.42
C GLY A 52 19.96 26.18 -10.25
N GLN A 53 18.78 26.24 -9.67
CA GLN A 53 17.64 26.94 -10.28
C GLN A 53 16.88 27.73 -9.22
N ASN A 54 16.54 28.96 -9.57
CA ASN A 54 15.74 29.83 -8.72
C ASN A 54 14.36 30.03 -9.36
N LEU A 55 13.31 29.78 -8.59
CA LEU A 55 11.95 29.99 -9.07
C LEU A 55 11.64 31.48 -9.15
N LYS A 56 11.50 32.01 -10.39
CA LYS A 56 11.20 33.41 -10.67
C LYS A 56 9.67 33.69 -10.65
N PHE A 57 8.92 32.79 -11.24
CA PHE A 57 7.47 32.90 -11.33
C PHE A 57 6.82 31.52 -11.11
N LYS A 58 5.93 31.44 -10.13
CA LYS A 58 5.29 30.18 -9.74
C LYS A 58 4.35 29.60 -10.79
N GLY A 59 3.66 30.45 -11.54
CA GLY A 59 2.65 30.01 -12.50
C GLY A 59 1.67 29.02 -11.90
N PHE A 60 1.45 27.89 -12.58
CA PHE A 60 0.55 26.81 -12.15
C PHE A 60 0.95 26.17 -10.80
N MET A 61 2.20 26.24 -10.41
CA MET A 61 2.70 25.69 -9.14
C MET A 61 2.11 26.39 -7.91
N THR A 62 1.40 27.52 -8.09
CA THR A 62 0.65 28.16 -7.02
C THR A 62 -0.52 27.30 -6.53
N LEU A 63 -1.11 26.50 -7.41
CA LEU A 63 -2.25 25.63 -7.10
C LEU A 63 -1.89 24.16 -7.00
N TYR A 64 -0.93 23.70 -7.80
CA TYR A 64 -0.59 22.30 -7.93
C TYR A 64 0.92 22.09 -8.08
N VAL A 65 1.46 21.30 -7.19
CA VAL A 65 2.83 20.78 -7.27
C VAL A 65 2.72 19.27 -7.34
N GLU A 66 3.32 18.67 -8.36
CA GLU A 66 3.31 17.21 -8.52
C GLU A 66 4.22 16.59 -7.46
N GLY A 67 3.68 15.60 -6.73
CA GLY A 67 4.45 14.85 -5.75
C GLY A 67 5.39 13.86 -6.45
N ASN A 68 6.56 13.62 -5.85
CA ASN A 68 7.48 12.60 -6.35
C ASN A 68 7.00 11.20 -5.95
N ASP A 69 6.64 10.36 -6.95
CA ASP A 69 6.12 9.00 -6.74
C ASP A 69 7.19 8.02 -6.26
N ASN A 70 8.47 8.33 -6.46
CA ASN A 70 9.59 7.45 -6.07
C ASN A 70 9.94 7.52 -4.58
N GLY A 71 9.28 8.37 -3.80
CA GLY A 71 9.52 8.51 -2.36
C GLY A 71 10.87 9.14 -2.01
N GLN A 72 11.62 9.59 -2.99
CA GLN A 72 12.80 10.42 -2.79
C GLN A 72 12.31 11.84 -2.50
N GLU A 73 12.73 12.37 -1.37
CA GLU A 73 12.60 13.79 -1.10
C GLU A 73 13.43 14.49 -2.17
N GLU A 74 12.84 15.42 -2.91
CA GLU A 74 13.61 16.28 -3.81
C GLU A 74 14.66 16.95 -2.92
N GLU A 75 15.95 16.66 -3.21
CA GLU A 75 17.02 17.44 -2.61
C GLU A 75 16.71 18.89 -2.95
N ASP A 76 16.50 19.70 -1.93
CA ASP A 76 16.24 21.13 -2.03
C ASP A 76 17.10 21.68 -3.15
N SER A 77 16.45 22.21 -4.19
CA SER A 77 17.14 22.79 -5.34
C SER A 77 18.18 23.76 -4.80
N THR A 78 19.46 23.39 -4.94
CA THR A 78 20.55 24.13 -4.33
C THR A 78 20.52 25.54 -4.91
N SER A 79 20.06 26.50 -4.12
CA SER A 79 20.05 27.90 -4.53
C SER A 79 21.51 28.35 -4.62
N ILE A 80 21.96 28.61 -5.84
CA ILE A 80 23.28 29.17 -6.09
C ILE A 80 23.13 30.69 -6.08
N PRO A 81 23.96 31.41 -5.30
CA PRO A 81 23.96 32.89 -5.36
C PRO A 81 24.37 33.39 -6.75
N ALA A 82 23.93 34.60 -7.08
CA ALA A 82 24.39 35.24 -8.32
C ALA A 82 25.93 35.41 -8.30
N LEU A 83 26.57 34.95 -9.33
CA LEU A 83 28.03 35.03 -9.52
C LEU A 83 28.34 35.69 -10.86
N ASP A 84 29.35 36.50 -10.87
CA ASP A 84 29.82 37.13 -12.08
C ASP A 84 30.86 36.25 -12.84
N VAL A 85 30.93 36.41 -14.13
CA VAL A 85 31.90 35.68 -14.97
C VAL A 85 33.32 36.10 -14.58
N ASN A 86 34.18 35.09 -14.33
CA ASN A 86 35.56 35.25 -13.84
C ASN A 86 35.69 35.82 -12.42
N GLN A 87 34.61 35.73 -11.61
CA GLN A 87 34.67 36.08 -10.20
C GLN A 87 35.57 35.11 -9.44
N GLU A 88 36.50 35.61 -8.65
CA GLU A 88 37.30 34.78 -7.77
C GLU A 88 36.50 34.28 -6.56
N VAL A 89 36.51 32.96 -6.35
CA VAL A 89 35.84 32.33 -5.22
C VAL A 89 36.85 31.71 -4.26
N LYS A 90 36.67 31.92 -2.95
CA LYS A 90 37.55 31.36 -1.92
C LYS A 90 37.11 29.98 -1.50
N LYS A 91 38.01 28.99 -1.62
CA LYS A 91 37.75 27.62 -1.12
C LYS A 91 37.67 27.62 0.40
N LYS A 92 36.50 27.26 0.94
CA LYS A 92 36.31 27.06 2.41
C LYS A 92 36.69 25.66 2.84
N LYS A 93 36.18 24.63 2.15
CA LYS A 93 36.41 23.24 2.50
C LYS A 93 36.22 22.35 1.27
N LEU A 94 37.11 21.36 1.13
CA LEU A 94 36.95 20.28 0.16
C LEU A 94 36.66 18.98 0.93
N LYS A 95 35.56 18.28 0.58
CA LYS A 95 35.19 16.99 1.14
C LYS A 95 35.17 15.96 0.02
N ALA A 96 35.98 14.94 0.13
CA ALA A 96 35.81 13.74 -0.69
C ALA A 96 34.72 12.86 -0.08
N LYS A 97 33.72 12.51 -0.88
CA LYS A 97 32.66 11.58 -0.48
C LYS A 97 32.65 10.40 -1.46
N GLN A 98 32.88 9.21 -0.92
CA GLN A 98 32.70 8.00 -1.69
C GLN A 98 31.21 7.70 -1.75
N SER A 99 30.70 7.42 -2.95
CA SER A 99 29.33 6.98 -3.19
C SER A 99 29.35 5.72 -4.04
N PHE A 100 28.37 4.88 -3.86
CA PHE A 100 28.18 3.66 -4.64
C PHE A 100 26.87 3.77 -5.41
N THR A 101 26.80 3.09 -6.55
CA THR A 101 25.55 2.93 -7.27
C THR A 101 24.58 2.11 -6.45
N GLU A 102 23.34 2.55 -6.39
CA GLU A 102 22.25 1.85 -5.71
C GLU A 102 21.40 1.11 -6.73
N PRO A 103 20.78 -0.03 -6.35
CA PRO A 103 19.82 -0.70 -7.20
C PRO A 103 18.58 0.18 -7.43
N PRO A 104 17.76 -0.09 -8.47
CA PRO A 104 16.50 0.61 -8.67
C PRO A 104 15.63 0.58 -7.41
N ALA A 105 14.96 1.70 -7.14
CA ALA A 105 14.04 1.78 -6.00
C ALA A 105 12.88 0.76 -6.15
N ARG A 106 12.42 0.23 -5.02
CA ARG A 106 11.21 -0.63 -5.01
C ARG A 106 9.99 0.18 -5.45
N TYR A 107 9.04 -0.51 -6.07
CA TYR A 107 7.80 0.13 -6.49
C TYR A 107 7.00 0.65 -5.29
N THR A 108 6.38 1.80 -5.48
CA THR A 108 5.24 2.28 -4.70
C THR A 108 3.95 1.88 -5.41
N GLU A 109 2.79 2.03 -4.78
CA GLU A 109 1.51 1.78 -5.46
C GLU A 109 1.38 2.64 -6.75
N ALA A 110 1.80 3.90 -6.69
CA ALA A 110 1.74 4.83 -7.83
C ALA A 110 2.71 4.43 -8.96
N SER A 111 3.97 4.14 -8.62
CA SER A 111 4.96 3.74 -9.63
C SER A 111 4.66 2.37 -10.23
N LEU A 112 4.02 1.45 -9.47
CA LEU A 112 3.56 0.17 -10.01
C LEU A 112 2.41 0.38 -11.01
N VAL A 113 1.43 1.25 -10.70
CA VAL A 113 0.37 1.59 -11.66
C VAL A 113 0.95 2.18 -12.95
N LYS A 114 1.91 3.09 -12.82
CA LYS A 114 2.59 3.69 -13.98
C LYS A 114 3.32 2.64 -14.84
N GLU A 115 3.96 1.67 -14.21
CA GLU A 115 4.63 0.57 -14.91
C GLU A 115 3.63 -0.38 -15.60
N LEU A 116 2.52 -0.72 -14.93
CA LEU A 116 1.46 -1.52 -15.52
C LEU A 116 0.85 -0.84 -16.75
N GLU A 117 0.58 0.47 -16.64
CA GLU A 117 0.09 1.29 -17.76
C GLU A 117 1.09 1.33 -18.92
N ALA A 118 2.37 1.56 -18.63
CA ALA A 118 3.42 1.61 -19.64
C ALA A 118 3.58 0.28 -20.41
N LYS A 119 3.34 -0.85 -19.74
CA LYS A 119 3.38 -2.19 -20.31
C LYS A 119 2.04 -2.68 -20.89
N GLY A 120 1.00 -1.88 -20.81
CA GLY A 120 -0.34 -2.25 -21.32
C GLY A 120 -1.06 -3.32 -20.49
N ILE A 121 -0.61 -3.57 -19.25
CA ILE A 121 -1.19 -4.58 -18.35
C ILE A 121 -2.31 -3.95 -17.53
N GLY A 122 -3.53 -4.46 -17.66
CA GLY A 122 -4.70 -3.94 -16.97
C GLY A 122 -5.22 -2.64 -17.58
N ARG A 123 -6.23 -2.10 -16.95
CA ARG A 123 -6.90 -0.85 -17.33
C ARG A 123 -7.16 -0.03 -16.05
N PRO A 124 -7.54 1.25 -16.13
CA PRO A 124 -7.79 2.09 -14.95
C PRO A 124 -8.72 1.47 -13.91
N SER A 125 -9.69 0.66 -14.35
CA SER A 125 -10.63 -0.04 -13.47
C SER A 125 -10.01 -1.22 -12.71
N THR A 126 -8.91 -1.81 -13.19
CA THR A 126 -8.30 -3.03 -12.63
C THR A 126 -7.03 -2.77 -11.83
N TYR A 127 -6.32 -1.65 -12.01
CA TYR A 127 -5.06 -1.39 -11.31
C TYR A 127 -5.20 -1.46 -9.77
N SER A 128 -6.13 -0.68 -9.21
CA SER A 128 -6.33 -0.64 -7.76
C SER A 128 -6.84 -1.98 -7.18
N PRO A 129 -7.83 -2.66 -7.78
CA PRO A 129 -8.24 -4.00 -7.36
C PRO A 129 -7.11 -5.02 -7.37
N THR A 130 -6.25 -5.01 -8.41
CA THR A 130 -5.10 -5.92 -8.52
C THR A 130 -4.13 -5.71 -7.36
N ILE A 131 -3.71 -4.45 -7.10
CA ILE A 131 -2.81 -4.12 -5.99
C ILE A 131 -3.44 -4.52 -4.65
N THR A 132 -4.73 -4.25 -4.46
CA THR A 132 -5.44 -4.64 -3.25
C THR A 132 -5.42 -6.16 -3.06
N THR A 133 -5.68 -6.92 -4.13
CA THR A 133 -5.70 -8.39 -4.09
C THR A 133 -4.35 -8.99 -3.71
N ILE A 134 -3.25 -8.52 -4.29
CA ILE A 134 -1.91 -9.04 -3.97
C ILE A 134 -1.47 -8.68 -2.54
N LEU A 135 -1.92 -7.53 -2.00
CA LEU A 135 -1.74 -7.16 -0.60
C LEU A 135 -2.59 -8.01 0.35
N GLU A 136 -3.85 -8.27 0.00
CA GLU A 136 -4.77 -9.09 0.82
C GLU A 136 -4.33 -10.55 0.86
N ARG A 137 -3.86 -11.07 -0.25
CA ARG A 137 -3.26 -12.42 -0.36
C ARG A 137 -1.89 -12.53 0.27
N ARG A 138 -1.31 -11.40 0.70
CA ARG A 138 0.01 -11.31 1.33
C ARG A 138 1.15 -11.80 0.43
N TYR A 139 1.02 -11.63 -0.85
CA TYR A 139 2.13 -11.86 -1.77
C TYR A 139 3.16 -10.73 -1.68
N ILE A 140 2.68 -9.53 -1.33
CA ILE A 140 3.50 -8.37 -1.02
C ILE A 140 3.07 -7.73 0.30
N GLU A 141 3.98 -7.02 0.94
CA GLU A 141 3.71 -6.15 2.10
C GLU A 141 4.10 -4.71 1.78
N LYS A 142 3.48 -3.77 2.49
CA LYS A 142 3.77 -2.35 2.35
C LYS A 142 4.65 -1.88 3.49
N GLU A 143 5.90 -1.58 3.19
CA GLU A 143 6.84 -0.95 4.10
C GLU A 143 6.95 0.54 3.80
N LYS A 144 6.46 1.39 4.73
CA LYS A 144 6.30 2.83 4.49
C LYS A 144 5.40 3.07 3.26
N LYS A 145 6.00 3.45 2.13
CA LYS A 145 5.31 3.63 0.83
C LYS A 145 5.69 2.57 -0.20
N GLN A 146 6.73 1.77 0.06
CA GLN A 146 7.28 0.79 -0.87
C GLN A 146 6.57 -0.56 -0.75
N LEU A 147 6.46 -1.26 -1.87
CA LEU A 147 5.92 -2.61 -1.97
C LEU A 147 7.09 -3.60 -1.92
N VAL A 148 7.04 -4.53 -0.97
CA VAL A 148 8.08 -5.52 -0.74
C VAL A 148 7.47 -6.91 -0.92
N PRO A 149 8.04 -7.81 -1.75
CA PRO A 149 7.57 -9.18 -1.85
C PRO A 149 7.76 -9.89 -0.51
N THR A 150 6.83 -10.80 -0.22
CA THR A 150 6.93 -11.70 0.93
C THR A 150 7.50 -13.04 0.46
N GLU A 151 8.00 -13.83 1.40
CA GLU A 151 8.44 -15.20 1.14
C GLU A 151 7.35 -16.04 0.44
N LEU A 152 6.10 -15.93 0.89
CA LEU A 152 4.96 -16.56 0.22
C LEU A 152 4.81 -16.07 -1.22
N GLY A 153 4.96 -14.77 -1.46
CA GLY A 153 4.87 -14.17 -2.78
C GLY A 153 5.96 -14.68 -3.72
N GLU A 154 7.18 -14.82 -3.22
CA GLU A 154 8.31 -15.35 -4.00
C GLU A 154 8.09 -16.82 -4.39
N VAL A 155 7.63 -17.66 -3.44
CA VAL A 155 7.34 -19.08 -3.71
C VAL A 155 6.20 -19.23 -4.71
N VAL A 156 5.10 -18.47 -4.56
CA VAL A 156 3.98 -18.50 -5.49
C VAL A 156 4.40 -18.01 -6.87
N ASN A 157 5.18 -16.92 -6.94
CA ASN A 157 5.69 -16.41 -8.20
C ASN A 157 6.57 -17.44 -8.92
N LYS A 158 7.51 -18.06 -8.20
CA LYS A 158 8.37 -19.10 -8.74
C LYS A 158 7.56 -20.26 -9.30
N LEU A 159 6.61 -20.78 -8.51
CA LEU A 159 5.72 -21.87 -8.92
C LEU A 159 4.94 -21.54 -10.19
N LEU A 160 4.36 -20.34 -10.25
CA LEU A 160 3.61 -19.91 -11.44
C LEU A 160 4.51 -19.72 -12.65
N THR A 161 5.68 -19.13 -12.48
CA THR A 161 6.61 -18.87 -13.60
C THR A 161 7.21 -20.16 -14.15
N GLU A 162 7.48 -21.17 -13.31
CA GLU A 162 8.03 -22.45 -13.72
C GLU A 162 7.00 -23.35 -14.43
N ASN A 163 5.71 -23.25 -14.05
CA ASN A 163 4.67 -24.16 -14.56
C ASN A 163 3.71 -23.52 -15.56
N PHE A 164 3.58 -22.20 -15.57
CA PHE A 164 2.66 -21.43 -16.40
C PHE A 164 3.35 -20.20 -17.00
N GLY A 165 4.59 -20.35 -17.46
CA GLY A 165 5.43 -19.25 -17.94
C GLY A 165 4.77 -18.39 -19.00
N ASP A 166 4.12 -19.04 -19.98
CA ASP A 166 3.46 -18.35 -21.09
C ASP A 166 2.28 -17.48 -20.63
N ILE A 167 1.56 -17.89 -19.57
CA ILE A 167 0.39 -17.16 -19.05
C ILE A 167 0.81 -16.03 -18.10
N VAL A 168 1.91 -16.24 -17.36
CA VAL A 168 2.44 -15.26 -16.40
C VAL A 168 3.29 -14.20 -17.11
N ASP A 169 3.54 -14.37 -18.40
CA ASP A 169 4.29 -13.42 -19.21
C ASP A 169 3.59 -12.05 -19.30
N VAL A 170 4.40 -10.99 -19.28
CA VAL A 170 3.95 -9.59 -19.39
C VAL A 170 3.32 -9.32 -20.75
N GLU A 171 3.91 -9.87 -21.83
CA GLU A 171 3.45 -9.65 -23.20
C GLU A 171 2.13 -10.38 -23.44
N PHE A 172 1.96 -11.57 -22.87
CA PHE A 172 0.70 -12.32 -22.93
C PHE A 172 -0.46 -11.52 -22.32
N THR A 173 -0.26 -10.97 -21.12
CA THR A 173 -1.31 -10.18 -20.45
C THR A 173 -1.67 -8.92 -21.26
N ALA A 174 -0.67 -8.22 -21.78
CA ALA A 174 -0.88 -7.05 -22.63
C ALA A 174 -1.61 -7.40 -23.93
N LYS A 175 -1.30 -8.55 -24.54
CA LYS A 175 -1.97 -9.06 -25.74
C LYS A 175 -3.45 -9.31 -25.47
N VAL A 176 -3.78 -10.04 -24.40
CA VAL A 176 -5.18 -10.33 -24.02
C VAL A 176 -5.98 -9.06 -23.74
N GLU A 177 -5.37 -8.07 -23.07
CA GLU A 177 -6.02 -6.77 -22.84
C GLU A 177 -6.32 -6.02 -24.15
N ASN A 178 -5.43 -6.11 -25.14
CA ASN A 178 -5.65 -5.53 -26.46
C ASN A 178 -6.72 -6.28 -27.24
N GLU A 179 -6.75 -7.61 -27.19
CA GLU A 179 -7.80 -8.44 -27.78
C GLU A 179 -9.19 -8.09 -27.21
N PHE A 180 -9.29 -7.79 -25.92
CA PHE A 180 -10.53 -7.30 -25.30
C PHE A 180 -10.94 -5.92 -25.82
N ASP A 181 -10.01 -5.02 -26.08
CA ASP A 181 -10.31 -3.73 -26.70
C ASP A 181 -10.79 -3.91 -28.16
N GLU A 182 -10.27 -4.89 -28.90
CA GLU A 182 -10.74 -5.25 -30.24
C GLU A 182 -12.15 -5.83 -30.22
N VAL A 183 -12.47 -6.67 -29.24
CA VAL A 183 -13.84 -7.13 -28.99
C VAL A 183 -14.77 -5.97 -28.68
N ALA A 184 -14.35 -5.04 -27.81
CA ALA A 184 -15.14 -3.88 -27.45
C ALA A 184 -15.42 -2.96 -28.66
N SER A 185 -14.49 -2.91 -29.63
CA SER A 185 -14.65 -2.17 -30.88
C SER A 185 -15.38 -2.94 -31.97
N GLY A 186 -15.77 -4.21 -31.72
CA GLY A 186 -16.49 -5.06 -32.67
C GLY A 186 -15.63 -5.63 -33.82
N LYS A 187 -14.30 -5.60 -33.67
CA LYS A 187 -13.36 -6.13 -34.65
C LYS A 187 -13.11 -7.62 -34.49
N GLU A 188 -13.26 -8.15 -33.28
CA GLU A 188 -12.99 -9.53 -32.91
C GLU A 188 -14.14 -10.17 -32.14
N GLU A 189 -14.30 -11.48 -32.26
CA GLU A 189 -15.33 -12.23 -31.53
C GLU A 189 -14.75 -12.81 -30.25
N TRP A 190 -15.30 -12.44 -29.08
CA TRP A 190 -14.83 -12.88 -27.76
C TRP A 190 -14.76 -14.41 -27.58
N LYS A 191 -15.62 -15.15 -28.29
CA LYS A 191 -15.60 -16.62 -28.26
C LYS A 191 -14.36 -17.22 -28.90
N GLN A 192 -13.80 -16.54 -29.92
CA GLN A 192 -12.57 -16.99 -30.55
C GLN A 192 -11.39 -16.90 -29.60
N ILE A 193 -11.25 -15.80 -28.87
CA ILE A 193 -10.21 -15.63 -27.86
C ILE A 193 -10.25 -16.75 -26.82
N LEU A 194 -11.45 -17.11 -26.34
CA LEU A 194 -11.60 -18.21 -25.38
C LEU A 194 -11.26 -19.59 -25.98
N ARG A 195 -11.60 -19.85 -27.25
CA ARG A 195 -11.25 -21.10 -27.91
C ARG A 195 -9.76 -21.25 -28.13
N ASP A 196 -9.06 -20.15 -28.35
CA ASP A 196 -7.63 -20.16 -28.60
C ASP A 196 -6.85 -20.25 -27.26
N PHE A 197 -7.39 -19.69 -26.19
CA PHE A 197 -6.77 -19.69 -24.85
C PHE A 197 -7.00 -21.00 -24.07
N TYR A 198 -8.26 -21.49 -24.02
CA TYR A 198 -8.65 -22.51 -23.03
C TYR A 198 -8.01 -23.88 -23.26
N PRO A 199 -7.95 -24.45 -24.48
CA PRO A 199 -7.39 -25.78 -24.69
C PRO A 199 -5.88 -25.89 -24.33
N PRO A 200 -4.99 -24.95 -24.70
CA PRO A 200 -3.60 -24.97 -24.25
C PRO A 200 -3.49 -24.89 -22.72
N PHE A 201 -4.27 -23.99 -22.12
CA PHE A 201 -4.30 -23.81 -20.66
C PHE A 201 -4.76 -25.09 -19.92
N GLU A 202 -5.84 -25.74 -20.39
CA GLU A 202 -6.36 -26.97 -19.80
C GLU A 202 -5.33 -28.11 -19.85
N ASN A 203 -4.64 -28.29 -21.00
CA ASN A 203 -3.59 -29.26 -21.16
C ASN A 203 -2.41 -29.02 -20.20
N GLU A 204 -2.00 -27.77 -20.05
CA GLU A 204 -0.93 -27.39 -19.14
C GLU A 204 -1.34 -27.59 -17.67
N LEU A 205 -2.57 -27.23 -17.32
CA LEU A 205 -3.13 -27.45 -15.99
C LEU A 205 -3.16 -28.95 -15.62
N GLU A 206 -3.63 -29.80 -16.53
CA GLU A 206 -3.66 -31.25 -16.32
C GLU A 206 -2.26 -31.86 -16.16
N LYS A 207 -1.27 -31.35 -16.90
CA LYS A 207 0.12 -31.76 -16.78
C LYS A 207 0.70 -31.38 -15.41
N VAL A 208 0.50 -30.12 -15.02
CA VAL A 208 0.98 -29.58 -13.74
C VAL A 208 0.32 -30.30 -12.57
N ASP A 209 -0.99 -30.60 -12.63
CA ASP A 209 -1.71 -31.32 -11.56
C ASP A 209 -1.15 -32.74 -11.33
N LYS A 210 -0.62 -33.39 -12.38
CA LYS A 210 0.00 -34.72 -12.30
C LYS A 210 1.46 -34.68 -11.82
N GLU A 211 2.20 -33.63 -12.18
CA GLU A 211 3.66 -33.53 -11.98
C GLU A 211 4.03 -32.73 -10.73
N LEU A 212 3.15 -31.84 -10.26
CA LEU A 212 3.45 -30.95 -9.15
C LEU A 212 3.40 -31.69 -7.81
N GLU A 213 4.55 -31.85 -7.20
CA GLU A 213 4.62 -32.28 -5.81
C GLU A 213 4.15 -31.14 -4.88
N HIS A 214 3.52 -31.51 -3.76
CA HIS A 214 3.11 -30.54 -2.74
C HIS A 214 4.31 -29.70 -2.25
N VAL A 215 4.39 -28.45 -2.70
CA VAL A 215 5.36 -27.49 -2.21
C VAL A 215 5.02 -27.14 -0.77
N LYS A 216 5.77 -27.68 0.17
CA LYS A 216 5.70 -27.27 1.58
C LYS A 216 6.69 -26.14 1.76
N LEU A 217 6.19 -24.97 2.20
CA LEU A 217 7.07 -23.95 2.77
C LEU A 217 7.84 -24.61 3.91
N GLU A 218 9.16 -24.50 3.91
CA GLU A 218 9.97 -24.98 5.03
C GLU A 218 9.54 -24.21 6.29
N ASP A 219 9.14 -24.97 7.30
CA ASP A 219 8.73 -24.37 8.58
C ASP A 219 9.99 -23.82 9.27
N GLU A 220 10.07 -22.51 9.42
CA GLU A 220 11.15 -21.84 10.16
C GLU A 220 11.08 -22.27 11.64
N VAL A 221 12.14 -22.94 12.13
CA VAL A 221 12.21 -23.39 13.52
C VAL A 221 12.47 -22.18 14.42
N SER A 222 11.63 -21.97 15.42
CA SER A 222 11.79 -20.90 16.41
C SER A 222 12.55 -21.38 17.65
N ASP A 223 13.12 -20.42 18.41
CA ASP A 223 13.77 -20.68 19.69
C ASP A 223 12.80 -20.97 20.85
N VAL A 224 11.50 -21.07 20.57
CA VAL A 224 10.47 -21.25 21.58
C VAL A 224 10.09 -22.73 21.70
N GLN A 225 10.21 -23.28 22.90
CA GLN A 225 9.79 -24.63 23.19
C GLN A 225 8.27 -24.72 23.43
N CYS A 226 7.71 -25.84 23.03
CA CYS A 226 6.32 -26.19 23.29
C CYS A 226 6.13 -26.60 24.75
N ASP A 227 5.26 -25.90 25.49
CA ASP A 227 4.98 -26.16 26.90
C ASP A 227 4.33 -27.53 27.15
N LYS A 228 3.78 -28.18 26.11
CA LYS A 228 3.09 -29.46 26.22
C LYS A 228 3.96 -30.68 25.92
N CYS A 229 4.89 -30.57 24.99
CA CYS A 229 5.67 -31.71 24.51
C CYS A 229 7.20 -31.44 24.41
N GLY A 230 7.67 -30.25 24.75
CA GLY A 230 9.07 -29.88 24.77
C GLY A 230 9.75 -29.72 23.40
N ARG A 231 9.07 -29.99 22.28
CA ARG A 231 9.61 -29.81 20.92
C ARG A 231 9.74 -28.31 20.60
N MET A 232 10.76 -27.95 19.81
CA MET A 232 10.87 -26.57 19.31
C MET A 232 9.68 -26.25 18.41
N MET A 233 9.07 -25.08 18.63
CA MET A 233 7.91 -24.66 17.84
C MET A 233 8.38 -24.11 16.50
N VAL A 234 7.53 -24.23 15.48
CA VAL A 234 7.78 -23.74 14.13
C VAL A 234 6.89 -22.55 13.81
N VAL A 235 7.43 -21.61 13.04
CA VAL A 235 6.68 -20.45 12.58
C VAL A 235 5.81 -20.85 11.41
N LYS A 236 4.50 -20.75 11.57
CA LYS A 236 3.53 -21.00 10.49
C LYS A 236 2.77 -19.72 10.13
N MET A 237 2.39 -19.64 8.87
CA MET A 237 1.57 -18.54 8.38
C MET A 237 0.08 -18.92 8.50
N GLY A 238 -0.70 -18.13 9.25
CA GLY A 238 -2.14 -18.30 9.39
C GLY A 238 -2.92 -17.13 8.82
N ARG A 239 -4.26 -17.23 8.86
CA ARG A 239 -5.18 -16.18 8.39
C ARG A 239 -4.89 -14.79 9.00
N PHE A 240 -4.40 -14.76 10.24
CA PHE A 240 -4.16 -13.52 10.98
C PHE A 240 -2.68 -13.10 11.05
N GLY A 241 -1.77 -13.84 10.41
CA GLY A 241 -0.33 -13.59 10.41
C GLY A 241 0.49 -14.80 10.83
N LYS A 242 1.78 -14.57 11.06
CA LYS A 242 2.70 -15.58 11.59
C LYS A 242 2.26 -15.99 13.00
N PHE A 243 2.32 -17.28 13.29
CA PHE A 243 2.09 -17.85 14.62
C PHE A 243 3.04 -19.02 14.85
N LEU A 244 3.27 -19.36 16.10
CA LEU A 244 4.08 -20.52 16.47
C LEU A 244 3.17 -21.73 16.63
N ALA A 245 3.48 -22.80 15.90
CA ALA A 245 2.78 -24.08 15.98
C ALA A 245 3.73 -25.18 16.47
N CYS A 246 3.21 -26.15 17.18
CA CYS A 246 3.98 -27.31 17.53
C CYS A 246 4.11 -28.29 16.32
N PRO A 247 5.32 -28.72 15.95
CA PRO A 247 5.51 -29.67 14.85
C PRO A 247 4.91 -31.06 15.12
N GLY A 248 4.54 -31.35 16.36
CA GLY A 248 3.87 -32.59 16.75
C GLY A 248 2.37 -32.66 16.41
N TYR A 249 1.86 -31.79 15.56
CA TYR A 249 0.48 -31.90 15.06
C TYR A 249 0.32 -33.18 14.20
N PRO A 250 -0.78 -33.94 14.34
CA PRO A 250 -2.01 -33.67 15.09
C PRO A 250 -2.02 -34.06 16.58
N GLU A 251 -0.97 -34.73 17.08
CA GLU A 251 -0.88 -35.19 18.46
C GLU A 251 -0.81 -34.02 19.46
N CYS A 252 0.02 -33.04 19.17
CA CYS A 252 0.17 -31.82 19.96
C CYS A 252 -0.38 -30.61 19.20
N LYS A 253 -1.53 -30.10 19.63
CA LYS A 253 -2.23 -28.95 19.01
C LYS A 253 -1.85 -27.62 19.67
N ASN A 254 -0.65 -27.51 20.23
CA ASN A 254 -0.22 -26.29 20.91
C ASN A 254 0.14 -25.19 19.91
N VAL A 255 -0.39 -24.00 20.14
CA VAL A 255 -0.19 -22.82 19.29
C VAL A 255 0.09 -21.62 20.19
N LYS A 256 1.12 -20.83 19.83
CA LYS A 256 1.45 -19.57 20.49
C LYS A 256 1.44 -18.41 19.50
N PRO A 257 1.14 -17.17 19.94
CA PRO A 257 1.28 -16.02 19.07
C PRO A 257 2.77 -15.82 18.72
N PHE A 258 3.04 -15.51 17.46
CA PHE A 258 4.39 -15.09 17.04
C PHE A 258 4.62 -13.66 17.49
N VAL A 259 5.63 -13.45 18.35
CA VAL A 259 5.95 -12.16 18.94
C VAL A 259 7.32 -11.74 18.46
N VAL A 260 7.38 -10.63 17.75
CA VAL A 260 8.64 -10.01 17.36
C VAL A 260 9.11 -9.13 18.52
N THR A 261 10.29 -9.42 19.07
CA THR A 261 10.95 -8.60 20.06
C THR A 261 12.00 -7.71 19.41
N ILE A 262 12.28 -6.57 20.01
CA ILE A 262 13.38 -5.68 19.59
C ILE A 262 14.51 -5.75 20.61
N ASP A 263 15.72 -5.44 20.15
CA ASP A 263 16.92 -5.51 20.99
C ASP A 263 16.97 -4.42 22.07
N GLU A 264 16.21 -3.34 21.86
CA GLU A 264 16.16 -2.26 22.85
C GLU A 264 15.33 -2.67 24.07
N PRO A 265 15.91 -2.53 25.29
CA PRO A 265 15.22 -2.87 26.51
C PRO A 265 14.10 -1.88 26.82
N CYS A 266 13.11 -2.33 27.58
CA CYS A 266 12.02 -1.48 28.05
C CYS A 266 12.56 -0.30 28.89
N PRO A 267 12.23 0.95 28.57
CA PRO A 267 12.72 2.13 29.30
C PRO A 267 12.17 2.23 30.73
N VAL A 268 11.15 1.43 31.09
CA VAL A 268 10.55 1.43 32.43
C VAL A 268 11.11 0.32 33.32
N CYS A 269 11.23 -0.91 32.82
CA CYS A 269 11.61 -2.05 33.65
C CYS A 269 12.81 -2.87 33.12
N GLY A 270 13.41 -2.47 31.98
CA GLY A 270 14.54 -3.18 31.37
C GLY A 270 14.17 -4.51 30.67
N GLY A 271 12.92 -4.95 30.73
CA GLY A 271 12.44 -6.18 30.07
C GLY A 271 12.43 -6.06 28.55
N LYS A 272 12.12 -7.16 27.85
CA LYS A 272 12.04 -7.16 26.39
C LYS A 272 10.83 -6.38 25.88
N VAL A 273 11.02 -5.64 24.80
CA VAL A 273 9.92 -4.90 24.14
C VAL A 273 9.44 -5.68 22.92
N GLN A 274 8.16 -5.90 22.86
CA GLN A 274 7.44 -6.60 21.79
C GLN A 274 6.85 -5.62 20.81
N VAL A 275 6.92 -5.95 19.52
CA VAL A 275 6.22 -5.23 18.45
C VAL A 275 4.89 -5.93 18.22
N ARG A 276 3.79 -5.20 18.36
CA ARG A 276 2.45 -5.70 18.05
C ARG A 276 1.76 -4.82 17.01
N LYS A 277 0.83 -5.39 16.25
CA LYS A 277 0.04 -4.66 15.25
C LYS A 277 -1.39 -4.43 15.74
N THR A 278 -1.90 -3.23 15.54
CA THR A 278 -3.33 -2.91 15.76
C THR A 278 -4.20 -3.55 14.68
N LYS A 279 -5.54 -3.52 14.86
CA LYS A 279 -6.52 -3.94 13.83
C LYS A 279 -6.32 -3.18 12.49
N ARG A 280 -5.81 -1.96 12.53
CA ARG A 280 -5.48 -1.13 11.35
C ARG A 280 -4.05 -1.34 10.84
N ARG A 281 -3.37 -2.43 11.27
CA ARG A 281 -1.99 -2.81 10.88
C ARG A 281 -0.90 -1.79 11.26
N ARG A 282 -1.17 -0.83 12.16
CA ARG A 282 -0.15 0.08 12.69
C ARG A 282 0.63 -0.62 13.80
N ASN A 283 1.97 -0.56 13.75
CA ASN A 283 2.83 -1.12 14.79
C ASN A 283 2.73 -0.28 16.07
N TYR A 284 2.80 -0.95 17.22
CA TYR A 284 3.02 -0.35 18.53
C TYR A 284 3.95 -1.24 19.35
N TYR A 285 4.61 -0.63 20.31
CA TYR A 285 5.64 -1.27 21.12
C TYR A 285 5.10 -1.46 22.55
N ILE A 286 5.23 -2.65 23.09
CA ILE A 286 4.71 -3.01 24.40
C ILE A 286 5.72 -3.85 25.15
N CYS A 287 5.90 -3.62 26.45
CA CYS A 287 6.76 -4.45 27.28
C CYS A 287 6.17 -5.87 27.46
N GLU A 288 7.01 -6.89 27.50
CA GLU A 288 6.58 -8.27 27.77
C GLU A 288 5.88 -8.42 29.14
N ASN A 289 6.24 -7.59 30.10
CA ASN A 289 5.69 -7.57 31.45
C ASN A 289 4.39 -6.76 31.59
N ASN A 290 3.87 -6.19 30.49
CA ASN A 290 2.61 -5.46 30.48
C ASN A 290 1.43 -6.45 30.34
N PRO A 291 0.36 -6.38 31.17
CA PRO A 291 0.07 -5.33 32.16
C PRO A 291 0.53 -5.63 33.60
N ASN A 292 1.18 -6.76 33.84
CA ASN A 292 1.37 -7.27 35.21
C ASN A 292 2.32 -6.41 36.08
N SER A 293 3.53 -6.17 35.60
CA SER A 293 4.58 -5.43 36.37
C SER A 293 5.15 -4.25 35.62
N CYS A 294 4.67 -3.93 34.41
CA CYS A 294 5.12 -2.81 33.61
C CYS A 294 3.98 -2.25 32.76
N ASN A 295 3.87 -0.92 32.68
CA ASN A 295 2.82 -0.24 31.91
C ASN A 295 3.33 0.31 30.57
N TYR A 296 4.56 -0.02 30.17
CA TYR A 296 5.13 0.53 28.95
C TYR A 296 4.34 0.12 27.71
N ILE A 297 3.87 1.13 26.99
CA ILE A 297 3.27 1.02 25.67
C ILE A 297 3.59 2.31 24.90
N SER A 298 4.04 2.20 23.64
CA SER A 298 4.41 3.36 22.82
C SER A 298 4.08 3.12 21.35
N TRP A 299 3.83 4.19 20.62
CA TRP A 299 3.69 4.16 19.17
C TRP A 299 5.05 4.26 18.44
N ASN A 300 6.07 4.74 19.14
CA ASN A 300 7.41 4.90 18.62
C ASN A 300 8.35 3.84 19.21
N LYS A 301 9.38 3.45 18.41
CA LYS A 301 10.42 2.53 18.87
C LYS A 301 11.19 3.20 20.03
N PRO A 302 11.36 2.52 21.17
CA PRO A 302 12.12 3.08 22.29
C PRO A 302 13.56 3.36 21.85
N LYS A 303 14.11 4.45 22.34
CA LYS A 303 15.52 4.81 22.14
C LYS A 303 16.31 4.48 23.41
N LYS A 304 17.56 4.09 23.24
CA LYS A 304 18.44 3.78 24.38
C LYS A 304 18.61 5.02 25.26
N GLY A 305 18.23 4.91 26.55
CA GLY A 305 18.31 6.00 27.50
C GLY A 305 17.10 6.97 27.52
N GLU A 306 16.04 6.67 26.84
CA GLU A 306 14.79 7.46 26.86
C GLU A 306 14.02 7.23 28.18
N ILE A 307 13.60 8.31 28.82
CA ILE A 307 12.72 8.24 29.99
C ILE A 307 11.28 8.30 29.49
N TRP A 308 10.54 7.21 29.65
CA TRP A 308 9.15 7.14 29.24
C TRP A 308 8.22 7.61 30.37
N THR A 309 7.25 8.47 30.03
CA THR A 309 6.18 8.90 30.92
C THR A 309 4.83 8.50 30.39
N PRO A 310 3.86 8.04 31.22
CA PRO A 310 2.53 7.59 30.77
C PRO A 310 1.69 8.67 30.07
N GLU A 311 2.03 9.93 30.21
CA GLU A 311 1.29 11.08 29.67
C GLU A 311 1.53 11.28 28.17
N GLU A 312 2.70 10.92 27.66
CA GLU A 312 3.05 11.05 26.23
C GLU A 312 2.21 10.17 25.31
N VAL A 313 1.63 9.08 25.83
CA VAL A 313 0.77 8.18 25.04
C VAL A 313 -0.62 8.78 24.80
N LYS A 314 -1.05 9.75 25.59
CA LYS A 314 -2.38 10.36 25.47
C LYS A 314 -2.47 11.48 24.43
N GLU A 315 -1.37 12.17 24.16
CA GLU A 315 -1.32 13.32 23.26
C GLU A 315 -1.12 12.91 21.77
N GLU A 316 -0.32 11.86 21.51
CA GLU A 316 -0.08 11.39 20.14
C GLU A 316 -1.15 10.41 19.59
N GLY A 317 -1.98 9.85 20.45
CA GLY A 317 -3.06 8.91 20.10
C GLY A 317 -4.37 9.62 19.79
N GLY A 318 -4.38 10.54 18.82
CA GLY A 318 -5.53 11.33 18.39
C GLY A 318 -6.87 10.65 18.51
N ALA A 319 -7.75 11.28 19.27
CA ALA A 319 -9.22 11.21 19.24
C ALA A 319 -9.84 9.81 19.21
N THR A 320 -9.84 9.13 20.34
CA THR A 320 -10.99 8.32 20.67
C THR A 320 -12.16 9.26 21.01
N THR A 321 -12.88 9.71 20.01
CA THR A 321 -14.24 10.21 20.19
C THR A 321 -15.04 9.09 20.86
N LYS A 322 -15.09 9.13 22.19
CA LYS A 322 -16.13 8.46 22.95
C LYS A 322 -17.45 9.11 22.47
N ARG A 323 -18.07 8.52 21.46
CA ARG A 323 -19.47 8.71 21.18
C ARG A 323 -20.22 8.30 22.46
N LYS A 324 -20.51 9.28 23.33
CA LYS A 324 -21.51 9.14 24.37
C LYS A 324 -22.79 8.73 23.66
N ARG A 325 -23.15 7.47 23.77
CA ARG A 325 -24.50 6.98 23.49
C ARG A 325 -25.43 7.78 24.44
N LYS A 326 -26.04 8.82 23.92
CA LYS A 326 -27.24 9.39 24.54
C LYS A 326 -28.30 8.28 24.50
N THR A 327 -28.51 7.63 25.62
CA THR A 327 -29.69 6.83 25.88
C THR A 327 -30.84 7.80 26.01
N THR A 328 -31.53 8.08 24.93
CA THR A 328 -32.86 8.66 24.94
C THR A 328 -33.80 7.60 25.50
N LYS A 329 -34.20 7.76 26.75
CA LYS A 329 -35.37 7.08 27.33
C LYS A 329 -36.59 7.56 26.57
N THR A 330 -37.06 6.79 25.61
CA THR A 330 -38.35 7.01 24.96
C THR A 330 -39.41 6.36 25.83
N ALA A 331 -40.19 7.21 26.43
CA ALA A 331 -41.38 6.81 27.18
C ALA A 331 -42.39 6.15 26.23
N THR A 332 -42.78 4.94 26.56
CA THR A 332 -43.81 4.16 25.89
C THR A 332 -45.18 4.82 26.07
N LYS A 333 -45.68 5.48 25.03
CA LYS A 333 -47.15 5.78 24.93
C LYS A 333 -47.75 4.68 24.03
N LYS A 334 -48.53 3.81 24.65
CA LYS A 334 -49.48 2.92 23.97
C LYS A 334 -50.47 3.73 23.15
N ALA A 335 -50.47 3.53 21.86
CA ALA A 335 -51.57 3.95 21.00
C ALA A 335 -52.14 2.73 20.28
N THR A 336 -53.32 2.37 20.62
CA THR A 336 -54.18 1.34 20.03
C THR A 336 -54.58 1.83 18.61
N VAL A 337 -54.21 1.13 17.57
CA VAL A 337 -54.74 1.33 16.23
C VAL A 337 -55.49 0.12 15.75
N LYS A 338 -56.79 0.39 15.48
CA LYS A 338 -57.79 -0.55 14.97
C LYS A 338 -57.43 -1.06 13.57
N LYS A 339 -57.58 -2.35 13.36
CA LYS A 339 -57.63 -3.01 12.05
C LYS A 339 -58.73 -2.43 11.19
N LYS A 340 -58.41 -1.98 9.99
CA LYS A 340 -59.37 -1.85 8.89
C LYS A 340 -58.93 -2.74 7.74
N THR A 341 -59.68 -3.75 7.52
CA THR A 341 -59.75 -4.63 6.34
C THR A 341 -60.24 -3.84 5.14
N THR A 342 -59.56 -3.91 4.04
CA THR A 342 -60.13 -3.52 2.74
C THR A 342 -59.79 -4.54 1.66
N LYS A 343 -60.83 -4.85 0.94
CA LYS A 343 -61.07 -5.93 -0.02
C LYS A 343 -60.16 -5.84 -1.27
N LYS A 344 -59.91 -7.04 -1.80
CA LYS A 344 -59.48 -7.33 -3.18
C LYS A 344 -60.38 -6.69 -4.21
N THR A 345 -59.78 -6.11 -5.27
CA THR A 345 -60.47 -5.93 -6.53
C THR A 345 -59.56 -6.40 -7.66
N THR A 346 -60.04 -7.38 -8.33
CA THR A 346 -59.55 -7.99 -9.56
C THR A 346 -59.96 -7.13 -10.74
N THR A 347 -59.04 -6.82 -11.69
CA THR A 347 -59.40 -6.38 -13.05
C THR A 347 -58.38 -6.89 -14.07
N LYS A 348 -58.83 -7.84 -14.78
CA LYS A 348 -58.98 -8.14 -16.25
C LYS A 348 -57.85 -7.68 -17.19
N LYS A 349 -57.36 -8.68 -17.87
CA LYS A 349 -56.59 -8.69 -19.14
C LYS A 349 -57.29 -7.87 -20.21
N ALA A 350 -56.50 -7.12 -20.99
CA ALA A 350 -56.87 -6.68 -22.31
C ALA A 350 -55.79 -7.09 -23.33
N THR A 351 -56.19 -7.92 -24.24
CA THR A 351 -55.47 -8.39 -25.43
C THR A 351 -55.60 -7.36 -26.52
N VAL A 352 -54.53 -6.94 -27.17
CA VAL A 352 -54.60 -6.16 -28.42
C VAL A 352 -53.91 -6.96 -29.52
N LYS A 353 -54.69 -7.22 -30.57
CA LYS A 353 -54.35 -7.89 -31.81
C LYS A 353 -53.48 -7.00 -32.72
N LYS A 354 -52.59 -7.66 -33.45
CA LYS A 354 -51.93 -7.19 -34.68
C LYS A 354 -52.92 -6.80 -35.75
N LYS A 355 -52.65 -5.76 -36.46
CA LYS A 355 -52.91 -5.62 -37.92
C LYS A 355 -52.04 -4.51 -38.51
N GLY A 356 -51.47 -4.86 -39.70
CA GLY A 356 -50.91 -3.96 -40.65
C GLY A 356 -49.39 -4.03 -40.76
#